data_cd039affd2cb5acade80b5e3938fcf5b
#
_entry.id   cd039affd2cb5acade80b5e3938fcf5b
#
_cell.length_a   1.000
_cell.length_b   1.000
_cell.length_c   1.000
_cell.angle_alpha   90.00
_cell.angle_beta   90.00
_cell.angle_gamma   90.00
#
_symmetry.space_group_name_H-M   'P 1'
#
loop_
_entity.id
_entity.type
_entity.pdbx_description
1 polymer ?
#
loop_
_entity_poly.entity_id
_entity_poly.type
_entity_poly.pdbx_seq_one_letter_code
_entity_poly.pdbx_strand_id
1 'polypeptide(L)' 'MERVVRLNQKNGLKPEVLREYRKTRRENQCRFWSRLGVTQSRGSRFEMGSEIPPPVAILLKLYLDGVITDSDL' A
#
# COMPACT_ATOMS: atom_id res chain seq x y z
N MET A 1 -8.49 -17.59 14.50
CA MET A 1 -8.34 -17.54 13.78
C MET A 1 -7.76 -17.08 13.11
N GLU A 2 -7.48 -17.11 12.79
CA GLU A 2 -7.03 -16.64 12.12
C GLU A 2 -7.29 -16.39 11.02
N ARG A 3 -7.11 -15.69 10.92
CA ARG A 3 -7.49 -15.41 9.74
C ARG A 3 -6.41 -15.40 8.83
N VAL A 4 -6.47 -16.11 7.84
CA VAL A 4 -5.49 -16.01 6.80
C VAL A 4 -5.84 -14.83 5.93
N VAL A 5 -4.92 -13.93 5.82
CA VAL A 5 -5.14 -12.77 4.99
C VAL A 5 -4.64 -13.06 3.58
N ARG A 6 -5.51 -12.90 2.62
CA ARG A 6 -5.11 -13.07 1.26
C ARG A 6 -4.64 -11.77 0.74
N LEU A 7 -3.35 -11.64 0.63
CA LEU A 7 -2.75 -10.37 0.36
C LEU A 7 -2.36 -10.24 -1.10
N ASN A 8 -3.35 -10.17 -1.94
CA ASN A 8 -3.10 -9.89 -3.32
C ASN A 8 -4.04 -8.77 -3.76
N GLN A 9 -3.87 -8.27 -4.97
CA GLN A 9 -4.65 -7.13 -5.43
C GLN A 9 -6.13 -7.40 -5.45
N LYS A 10 -6.50 -8.66 -5.58
CA LYS A 10 -7.91 -9.01 -5.64
C LYS A 10 -8.60 -8.84 -4.31
N ASN A 11 -7.84 -8.65 -3.26
CA ASN A 11 -8.39 -8.52 -1.92
C ASN A 11 -8.38 -7.08 -1.43
N GLY A 12 -8.63 -6.15 -2.31
CA GLY A 12 -8.82 -4.78 -1.90
C GLY A 12 -7.64 -3.85 -2.14
N LEU A 13 -6.55 -4.38 -2.66
CA LEU A 13 -5.41 -3.54 -2.99
C LEU A 13 -5.45 -3.13 -4.44
N LYS A 14 -6.56 -2.57 -4.85
CA LYS A 14 -6.73 -2.12 -6.22
C LYS A 14 -5.95 -0.83 -6.45
N PRO A 15 -5.39 -0.67 -7.66
CA PRO A 15 -4.61 0.54 -7.94
C PRO A 15 -5.37 1.83 -7.67
N GLU A 16 -6.64 1.87 -8.04
CA GLU A 16 -7.44 3.07 -7.85
C GLU A 16 -7.62 3.40 -6.37
N VAL A 17 -7.78 2.36 -5.55
CA VAL A 17 -7.95 2.55 -4.11
C VAL A 17 -6.67 3.12 -3.51
N LEU A 18 -5.52 2.61 -3.92
CA LEU A 18 -4.25 3.09 -3.44
C LEU A 18 -4.03 4.55 -3.81
N ARG A 19 -4.34 4.89 -5.07
CA ARG A 19 -4.19 6.26 -5.54
C ARG A 19 -5.08 7.20 -4.75
N GLU A 20 -6.34 6.80 -4.57
CA GLU A 20 -7.29 7.63 -3.84
C GLU A 20 -6.86 7.84 -2.40
N TYR A 21 -6.44 6.77 -1.74
CA TYR A 21 -6.01 6.88 -0.37
C TYR A 21 -4.84 7.85 -0.24
N ARG A 22 -3.86 7.71 -1.14
CA ARG A 22 -2.71 8.60 -1.12
C ARG A 22 -3.12 10.06 -1.32
N LYS A 23 -4.03 10.29 -2.26
CA LYS A 23 -4.49 11.65 -2.56
C LYS A 23 -5.26 12.25 -1.39
N THR A 24 -6.05 11.46 -0.69
CA THR A 24 -6.77 11.99 0.47
C THR A 24 -5.81 12.43 1.56
N ARG A 25 -4.62 11.85 1.59
CA ARG A 25 -3.60 12.26 2.54
C ARG A 25 -2.76 13.43 2.01
N ARG A 26 -3.02 13.86 0.80
CA ARG A 26 -2.30 14.97 0.16
C ARG A 26 -0.82 14.68 0.07
N GLU A 27 -0.47 13.46 -0.26
CA GLU A 27 0.92 13.04 -0.38
C GLU A 27 1.22 12.66 -1.82
N ASN A 28 2.44 13.01 -2.27
CA ASN A 28 2.87 12.56 -3.58
C ASN A 28 3.36 11.12 -3.49
N GLN A 29 3.65 10.52 -4.64
CA GLN A 29 4.05 9.12 -4.68
C GLN A 29 5.34 8.87 -3.90
N CYS A 30 6.30 9.76 -4.04
CA CYS A 30 7.58 9.58 -3.35
C CYS A 30 7.39 9.52 -1.84
N ARG A 31 6.64 10.46 -1.32
CA ARG A 31 6.44 10.55 0.13
C ARG A 31 5.67 9.34 0.65
N PHE A 32 4.61 8.98 -0.03
CA PHE A 32 3.77 7.88 0.41
C PHE A 32 4.52 6.55 0.37
N TRP A 33 5.11 6.25 -0.79
CA TRP A 33 5.73 4.95 -0.99
C TRP A 33 7.04 4.79 -0.25
N SER A 34 7.83 5.86 -0.11
CA SER A 34 9.09 5.74 0.62
C SER A 34 8.88 5.42 2.09
N ARG A 35 7.76 5.85 2.65
CA ARG A 35 7.42 5.51 4.03
C ARG A 35 7.31 4.00 4.19
N LEU A 36 6.89 3.31 3.15
CA LEU A 36 6.73 1.87 3.16
C LEU A 36 7.96 1.14 2.62
N GLY A 37 9.05 1.86 2.42
CA GLY A 37 10.27 1.25 1.92
C GLY A 37 10.25 0.96 0.43
N VAL A 38 9.36 1.61 -0.31
CA VAL A 38 9.19 1.39 -1.75
C VAL A 38 9.65 2.63 -2.49
N THR A 39 10.40 2.44 -3.57
CA THR A 39 10.83 3.57 -4.37
C THR A 39 9.63 4.19 -5.08
N GLN A 40 9.76 5.45 -5.46
CA GLN A 40 8.69 6.14 -6.17
C GLN A 40 8.36 5.45 -7.49
N SER A 41 9.37 4.97 -8.20
CA SER A 41 9.16 4.26 -9.46
C SER A 41 8.33 3.00 -9.29
N ARG A 42 8.65 2.22 -8.27
CA ARG A 42 7.89 1.00 -8.02
C ARG A 42 6.50 1.31 -7.53
N GLY A 43 6.38 2.31 -6.65
CA GLY A 43 5.07 2.73 -6.17
C GLY A 43 4.18 3.19 -7.31
N SER A 44 4.75 3.92 -8.24
CA SER A 44 4.01 4.37 -9.42
C SER A 44 3.47 3.18 -10.20
N ARG A 45 4.28 2.14 -10.37
CA ARG A 45 3.83 0.95 -11.08
C ARG A 45 2.72 0.22 -10.34
N PHE A 46 2.82 0.17 -9.02
CA PHE A 46 1.76 -0.44 -8.21
C PHE A 46 0.45 0.30 -8.39
N GLU A 47 0.52 1.62 -8.45
CA GLU A 47 -0.68 2.43 -8.67
C GLU A 47 -1.23 2.29 -10.09
N MET A 48 -0.46 1.71 -10.97
CA MET A 48 -0.90 1.46 -12.34
C MET A 48 -1.28 0.00 -12.58
N GLY A 49 -1.23 -0.81 -11.55
CA GLY A 49 -1.73 -2.18 -11.67
C GLY A 49 -0.67 -3.27 -11.61
N SER A 50 0.60 -2.93 -11.45
CA SER A 50 1.63 -3.96 -11.31
C SER A 50 1.40 -4.74 -10.03
N GLU A 51 1.79 -6.00 -10.06
CA GLU A 51 1.62 -6.87 -8.92
C GLU A 51 2.47 -6.43 -7.74
N ILE A 52 1.88 -6.43 -6.57
CA ILE A 52 2.56 -6.00 -5.36
C ILE A 52 3.11 -7.24 -4.65
N PRO A 53 4.42 -7.30 -4.38
CA PRO A 53 5.00 -8.45 -3.68
C PRO A 53 4.36 -8.64 -2.31
N PRO A 54 4.25 -9.89 -1.84
CA PRO A 54 3.59 -10.16 -0.56
C PRO A 54 4.05 -9.32 0.63
N PRO A 55 5.37 -9.12 0.86
CA PRO A 55 5.76 -8.31 2.01
C PRO A 55 5.23 -6.89 1.95
N VAL A 56 5.24 -6.30 0.77
CA VAL A 56 4.72 -4.94 0.60
C VAL A 56 3.20 -4.94 0.75
N ALA A 57 2.55 -5.95 0.21
CA ALA A 57 1.10 -6.06 0.30
C ALA A 57 0.65 -6.18 1.75
N ILE A 58 1.37 -6.96 2.55
CA ILE A 58 1.08 -7.09 3.97
C ILE A 58 1.20 -5.76 4.68
N LEU A 59 2.29 -5.07 4.43
CA LEU A 59 2.53 -3.78 5.06
C LEU A 59 1.46 -2.77 4.67
N LEU A 60 1.12 -2.72 3.39
CA LEU A 60 0.07 -1.84 2.90
C LEU A 60 -1.26 -2.14 3.56
N LYS A 61 -1.61 -3.41 3.64
CA LYS A 61 -2.88 -3.81 4.23
C LYS A 61 -2.96 -3.37 5.67
N LEU A 62 -1.90 -3.58 6.43
CA LEU A 62 -1.86 -3.17 7.83
C LEU A 62 -1.97 -1.66 7.96
N TYR A 63 -1.31 -0.94 7.08
CA TYR A 63 -1.32 0.50 7.11
C TYR A 63 -2.70 1.05 6.76
N LEU A 64 -3.32 0.52 5.71
CA LEU A 64 -4.64 0.97 5.29
C LEU A 64 -5.71 0.64 6.32
N ASP A 65 -5.55 -0.46 7.03
CA ASP A 65 -6.50 -0.87 8.07
C ASP A 65 -6.25 -0.15 9.39
N GLY A 66 -5.20 0.65 9.47
CA GLY A 66 -4.92 1.40 10.67
C GLY A 66 -4.24 0.61 11.78
N VAL A 67 -3.80 -0.60 11.48
CA VAL A 67 -3.11 -1.43 12.48
C VAL A 67 -1.74 -0.86 12.77
N ILE A 68 -1.05 -0.37 11.73
CA ILE A 68 0.20 0.34 11.92
C ILE A 68 -0.01 1.77 11.45
N THR A 69 0.76 2.67 12.03
CA THR A 69 0.61 4.10 11.74
C THR A 69 1.94 4.67 11.27
N ASP A 70 1.92 5.95 10.93
CA ASP A 70 3.13 6.65 10.51
C ASP A 70 4.24 6.54 11.55
N SER A 71 3.88 6.51 12.82
CA SER A 71 4.92 6.42 13.86
C SER A 71 5.53 5.03 13.94
N ASP A 72 4.91 4.03 13.36
CA ASP A 72 5.47 2.69 13.33
C ASP A 72 6.41 2.49 12.16
N LEU A 73 6.42 3.39 11.20
CA LEU A 73 7.17 3.26 9.96
C LEU A 73 8.42 4.18 9.87
#